data_8f0e772ad45845c19e83bf9a196664d3
#
_entry.id   8f0e772ad45845c19e83bf9a196664d3
#
_cell.length_a   1.000
_cell.length_b   1.000
_cell.length_c   1.000
_cell.angle_alpha   90.00
_cell.angle_beta   90.00
_cell.angle_gamma   90.00
#
_symmetry.space_group_name_H-M   'P 1'
#
loop_
_entity.id
_entity.type
_entity.pdbx_description
1 polymer ?
#
loop_
_entity_poly.entity_id
_entity_poly.type
_entity_poly.pdbx_seq_one_letter_code
_entity_poly.pdbx_strand_id
1 'polypeptide(L)'
;MFFRKRLSGLDVKIKKTAVGVLLVAIVAGSVFAGTSLRAGAYSKTQDVLNELLGAAKPYGVVAEEFKNGNHNQTCFATNKLVITDQWMSAWLDMSVGTTYIKSFDNSGSSEVNVDRNAFNNLVLGTDYDYEPRENKYYIKDANGKRTGAVINVANCKDTINVYYAEDYMDVTAALDNVYDNFKAYADTPDSEADIVIGAYDDRKIDLASFKNKQIVVVNMYANNYIDWQGKEVSSYYGEGQLNITNKAQGQFVIINLLGGDGDADIKRFSINGKNTGGLTDVDVSDTVIFNAVNVTGNINIGEVCGIVVAPKADITLTSTCNGRAISKSFVNVNGQMHFISDNQQQETTQKETTSVAQSSSETTKSEETTTAQETTKSNETTTAQ
;
A
#
# COMPACT_ATOMS: atom_id res chain seq x y z
N MET A 1 27.22 -0.30 -54.57
CA MET A 1 28.19 -0.05 -53.52
C MET A 1 28.06 1.38 -53.08
N PHE A 2 27.95 1.72 -51.82
CA PHE A 2 27.49 2.97 -51.20
C PHE A 2 25.98 3.10 -51.08
N PHE A 3 25.51 2.84 -49.88
CA PHE A 3 24.51 3.58 -49.12
C PHE A 3 24.02 2.72 -47.93
N ARG A 4 24.78 2.74 -46.82
CA ARG A 4 24.28 2.35 -45.49
C ARG A 4 25.20 2.94 -44.43
N LYS A 5 24.93 4.18 -44.03
CA LYS A 5 25.39 4.75 -42.76
C LYS A 5 24.73 6.13 -42.61
N ARG A 6 23.66 6.20 -41.86
CA ARG A 6 23.18 7.38 -41.11
C ARG A 6 21.74 7.18 -40.72
N LEU A 7 21.46 6.54 -39.60
CA LEU A 7 20.21 6.65 -38.87
C LEU A 7 20.32 6.00 -37.47
N SER A 8 21.44 6.21 -36.74
CA SER A 8 21.58 5.75 -35.37
C SER A 8 21.87 6.85 -34.35
N GLY A 9 21.68 8.10 -34.71
CA GLY A 9 22.04 9.24 -33.87
C GLY A 9 20.89 10.15 -33.44
N LEU A 10 19.66 9.94 -33.94
CA LEU A 10 18.54 10.85 -33.67
C LEU A 10 17.58 10.36 -32.57
N ASP A 11 17.49 9.05 -32.30
CA ASP A 11 16.49 8.52 -31.35
C ASP A 11 16.88 8.65 -29.87
N VAL A 12 18.18 8.82 -29.58
CA VAL A 12 18.64 8.93 -28.18
C VAL A 12 18.49 10.33 -27.59
N LYS A 13 18.43 11.37 -28.45
CA LYS A 13 18.28 12.75 -27.98
C LYS A 13 16.84 13.16 -27.70
N ILE A 14 15.84 12.51 -28.29
CA ILE A 14 14.43 12.87 -28.10
C ILE A 14 13.89 12.31 -26.77
N LYS A 15 14.39 11.16 -26.30
CA LYS A 15 13.96 10.58 -25.00
C LYS A 15 14.48 11.34 -23.78
N LYS A 16 15.62 12.01 -23.88
CA LYS A 16 16.17 12.80 -22.76
C LYS A 16 15.55 14.19 -22.63
N THR A 17 14.94 14.72 -23.67
CA THR A 17 14.31 16.04 -23.64
C THR A 17 12.85 15.98 -23.15
N ALA A 18 12.17 14.84 -23.30
CA ALA A 18 10.79 14.66 -22.84
C ALA A 18 10.70 14.51 -21.32
N VAL A 19 11.70 13.89 -20.66
CA VAL A 19 11.73 13.74 -19.20
C VAL A 19 12.07 15.05 -18.49
N GLY A 20 12.92 15.89 -19.09
CA GLY A 20 13.30 17.18 -18.51
C GLY A 20 12.21 18.27 -18.61
N VAL A 21 11.29 18.15 -19.57
CA VAL A 21 10.22 19.14 -19.75
C VAL A 21 9.01 18.82 -18.87
N LEU A 22 8.79 17.57 -18.49
CA LEU A 22 7.69 17.18 -17.60
C LEU A 22 7.93 17.63 -16.14
N LEU A 23 9.18 17.64 -15.69
CA LEU A 23 9.54 18.08 -14.33
C LEU A 23 9.42 19.60 -14.11
N VAL A 24 9.45 20.42 -15.16
CA VAL A 24 9.32 21.89 -15.06
C VAL A 24 7.86 22.36 -15.18
N ALA A 25 6.96 21.56 -15.75
CA ALA A 25 5.55 21.93 -15.94
C ALA A 25 4.68 21.82 -14.67
N ILE A 26 5.17 21.13 -13.62
CA ILE A 26 4.41 20.93 -12.35
C ILE A 26 4.54 22.13 -11.40
N VAL A 27 5.46 23.05 -11.63
CA VAL A 27 5.76 24.16 -10.71
C VAL A 27 4.90 25.43 -10.92
N ALA A 28 4.13 25.53 -12.00
CA ALA A 28 3.35 26.73 -12.29
C ALA A 28 1.85 26.48 -12.27
N GLY A 29 1.21 26.64 -11.13
CA GLY A 29 -0.24 26.77 -11.09
C GLY A 29 -0.91 26.45 -9.78
N SER A 30 -0.85 27.34 -8.82
CA SER A 30 -1.74 27.28 -7.66
C SER A 30 -2.12 28.67 -7.17
N VAL A 31 -3.36 29.05 -7.42
CA VAL A 31 -4.17 29.92 -6.54
C VAL A 31 -5.63 29.69 -6.90
N PHE A 32 -6.44 29.12 -6.01
CA PHE A 32 -7.87 29.47 -5.81
C PHE A 32 -8.43 28.85 -4.50
N ALA A 33 -9.34 29.58 -3.87
CA ALA A 33 -9.69 29.52 -2.47
C ALA A 33 -10.79 28.52 -2.05
N GLY A 34 -10.72 28.05 -0.85
CA GLY A 34 -11.65 27.77 0.25
C GLY A 34 -12.94 26.97 -0.04
N THR A 35 -13.12 25.79 0.24
CA THR A 35 -14.13 24.72 0.31
C THR A 35 -14.00 23.61 -0.72
N SER A 36 -13.46 23.87 -1.88
CA SER A 36 -12.99 22.86 -2.84
C SER A 36 -11.57 22.35 -2.52
N LEU A 37 -10.92 22.89 -1.51
CA LEU A 37 -9.51 22.60 -1.17
C LEU A 37 -9.28 21.14 -0.73
N ARG A 38 -10.23 20.51 -0.04
CA ARG A 38 -10.06 19.11 0.39
C ARG A 38 -10.15 18.14 -0.78
N ALA A 39 -11.13 18.29 -1.64
CA ALA A 39 -11.28 17.42 -2.82
C ALA A 39 -10.16 17.65 -3.85
N GLY A 40 -9.74 18.91 -4.04
CA GLY A 40 -8.65 19.22 -4.96
C GLY A 40 -7.26 18.83 -4.46
N ALA A 41 -7.00 18.89 -3.15
CA ALA A 41 -5.76 18.41 -2.55
C ALA A 41 -5.69 16.89 -2.61
N TYR A 42 -6.81 16.22 -2.37
CA TYR A 42 -6.94 14.77 -2.45
C TYR A 42 -6.68 14.25 -3.88
N SER A 43 -7.33 14.83 -4.89
CA SER A 43 -7.11 14.45 -6.29
C SER A 43 -5.61 14.56 -6.65
N LYS A 44 -4.96 15.64 -6.25
CA LYS A 44 -3.52 15.83 -6.49
C LYS A 44 -2.65 14.79 -5.76
N THR A 45 -2.99 14.41 -4.53
CA THR A 45 -2.27 13.37 -3.79
C THR A 45 -2.38 12.04 -4.52
N GLN A 46 -3.56 11.66 -4.98
CA GLN A 46 -3.76 10.41 -5.70
C GLN A 46 -3.07 10.40 -7.07
N ASP A 47 -3.01 11.55 -7.76
CA ASP A 47 -2.29 11.67 -9.03
C ASP A 47 -0.78 11.46 -8.82
N VAL A 48 -0.19 12.07 -7.78
CA VAL A 48 1.22 11.85 -7.42
C VAL A 48 1.48 10.40 -7.04
N LEU A 49 0.62 9.78 -6.24
CA LEU A 49 0.76 8.36 -5.91
C LEU A 49 0.67 7.45 -7.13
N ASN A 50 -0.22 7.75 -8.10
CA ASN A 50 -0.30 7.02 -9.35
C ASN A 50 1.00 7.13 -10.16
N GLU A 51 1.58 8.32 -10.21
CA GLU A 51 2.84 8.58 -10.90
C GLU A 51 4.01 7.85 -10.23
N LEU A 52 4.09 7.91 -8.90
CA LEU A 52 5.19 7.31 -8.13
C LEU A 52 5.12 5.78 -8.06
N LEU A 53 3.94 5.23 -7.81
CA LEU A 53 3.75 3.82 -7.47
C LEU A 53 3.19 2.99 -8.64
N GLY A 54 2.53 3.62 -9.62
CA GLY A 54 1.95 2.92 -10.76
C GLY A 54 1.08 1.72 -10.32
N ALA A 55 1.35 0.54 -10.89
CA ALA A 55 0.64 -0.69 -10.59
C ALA A 55 0.77 -1.17 -9.13
N ALA A 56 1.77 -0.69 -8.38
CA ALA A 56 1.96 -1.05 -6.98
C ALA A 56 1.02 -0.28 -6.02
N LYS A 57 0.44 0.84 -6.47
CA LYS A 57 -0.39 1.73 -5.62
C LYS A 57 -1.54 1.04 -4.87
N PRO A 58 -2.31 0.11 -5.47
CA PRO A 58 -3.47 -0.50 -4.81
C PRO A 58 -3.14 -1.46 -3.67
N TYR A 59 -1.85 -1.73 -3.44
CA TYR A 59 -1.42 -2.78 -2.52
C TYR A 59 -0.70 -2.20 -1.31
N GLY A 60 -0.90 -2.83 -0.16
CA GLY A 60 -0.10 -2.53 1.02
C GLY A 60 1.27 -3.24 1.00
N VAL A 61 1.38 -4.39 0.31
CA VAL A 61 2.67 -5.04 0.06
C VAL A 61 2.79 -5.40 -1.41
N VAL A 62 3.93 -5.06 -2.03
CA VAL A 62 4.33 -5.56 -3.34
C VAL A 62 5.73 -6.13 -3.23
N ALA A 63 5.89 -7.43 -3.51
CA ALA A 63 7.18 -8.10 -3.37
C ALA A 63 7.34 -9.27 -4.33
N GLU A 64 8.58 -9.56 -4.77
CA GLU A 64 8.88 -10.81 -5.49
C GLU A 64 8.57 -12.03 -4.63
N GLU A 65 8.94 -11.98 -3.34
CA GLU A 65 8.65 -13.01 -2.37
C GLU A 65 8.01 -12.41 -1.11
N PHE A 66 6.89 -12.96 -0.70
CA PHE A 66 6.23 -12.58 0.53
C PHE A 66 6.17 -13.78 1.49
N LYS A 67 6.83 -13.65 2.63
CA LYS A 67 6.79 -14.62 3.72
C LYS A 67 5.88 -14.10 4.82
N ASN A 68 4.71 -14.72 4.94
CA ASN A 68 3.71 -14.34 5.91
C ASN A 68 3.89 -15.12 7.22
N GLY A 69 4.57 -14.54 8.19
CA GLY A 69 4.84 -15.15 9.51
C GLY A 69 3.94 -14.67 10.64
N ASN A 70 3.00 -13.76 10.38
CA ASN A 70 2.03 -13.25 11.35
C ASN A 70 0.80 -12.70 10.62
N HIS A 71 -0.11 -12.07 11.34
CA HIS A 71 -1.32 -11.50 10.77
C HIS A 71 -0.98 -10.46 9.68
N ASN A 72 -1.50 -10.71 8.49
CA ASN A 72 -1.40 -9.78 7.38
C ASN A 72 -2.77 -9.14 7.16
N GLN A 73 -2.88 -7.85 7.48
CA GLN A 73 -4.12 -7.09 7.42
C GLN A 73 -4.07 -6.09 6.25
N THR A 74 -3.75 -6.60 5.07
CA THR A 74 -3.61 -5.81 3.85
C THR A 74 -3.85 -6.66 2.61
N CYS A 75 -4.26 -6.03 1.51
CA CYS A 75 -4.12 -6.62 0.19
C CYS A 75 -2.66 -6.53 -0.28
N PHE A 76 -2.22 -7.49 -1.05
CA PHE A 76 -0.84 -7.55 -1.54
C PHE A 76 -0.74 -8.17 -2.93
N ALA A 77 0.39 -7.95 -3.59
CA ALA A 77 0.76 -8.60 -4.83
C ALA A 77 2.15 -9.23 -4.69
N THR A 78 2.27 -10.51 -5.03
CA THR A 78 3.55 -11.21 -4.95
C THR A 78 3.72 -12.26 -6.04
N ASN A 79 4.95 -12.42 -6.52
CA ASN A 79 5.31 -13.52 -7.42
C ASN A 79 5.36 -14.86 -6.69
N LYS A 80 5.72 -14.84 -5.39
CA LYS A 80 5.79 -16.07 -4.59
C LYS A 80 5.34 -15.82 -3.15
N LEU A 81 4.31 -16.52 -2.70
CA LEU A 81 3.91 -16.55 -1.31
C LEU A 81 4.58 -17.75 -0.60
N VAL A 82 5.32 -17.45 0.47
CA VAL A 82 5.86 -18.46 1.40
C VAL A 82 4.93 -18.50 2.61
N ILE A 83 4.20 -19.61 2.72
CA ILE A 83 3.25 -19.78 3.82
C ILE A 83 3.99 -20.34 5.02
N THR A 84 4.05 -19.58 6.10
CA THR A 84 4.67 -20.06 7.35
C THR A 84 3.68 -20.11 8.49
N ASP A 85 2.83 -19.10 8.61
CA ASP A 85 1.70 -19.06 9.52
C ASP A 85 0.71 -18.00 8.99
N GLN A 86 -0.57 -18.02 9.12
CA GLN A 86 -1.45 -18.28 8.54
C GLN A 86 -2.75 -17.55 8.48
N TRP A 87 -2.86 -16.26 8.90
CA TRP A 87 -4.06 -15.45 8.80
C TRP A 87 -3.87 -14.27 7.88
N MET A 88 -4.73 -14.18 6.86
CA MET A 88 -4.97 -12.97 6.10
C MET A 88 -6.27 -12.37 6.60
N SER A 89 -6.23 -11.20 7.21
CA SER A 89 -7.40 -10.56 7.80
C SER A 89 -7.52 -9.11 7.33
N ALA A 90 -8.70 -8.54 7.51
CA ALA A 90 -8.90 -7.11 7.36
C ALA A 90 -8.63 -6.40 8.68
N TRP A 91 -8.06 -5.23 8.60
CA TRP A 91 -7.91 -4.36 9.73
C TRP A 91 -9.03 -3.31 9.73
N LEU A 92 -9.86 -3.30 10.78
CA LEU A 92 -10.99 -2.38 10.92
C LEU A 92 -11.87 -2.26 9.65
N ASP A 93 -12.09 -3.37 8.96
CA ASP A 93 -12.84 -3.42 7.70
C ASP A 93 -12.29 -2.50 6.58
N MET A 94 -11.03 -2.10 6.68
CA MET A 94 -10.38 -1.19 5.74
C MET A 94 -9.67 -1.89 4.58
N SER A 95 -9.51 -3.20 4.62
CA SER A 95 -8.90 -3.98 3.53
C SER A 95 -9.93 -4.29 2.45
N VAL A 96 -10.25 -3.30 1.63
CA VAL A 96 -10.97 -3.52 0.37
C VAL A 96 -9.97 -3.55 -0.77
N GLY A 97 -10.12 -4.43 -1.72
CA GLY A 97 -9.22 -4.50 -2.86
C GLY A 97 -8.97 -5.92 -3.34
N THR A 98 -7.89 -6.08 -4.07
CA THR A 98 -7.51 -7.35 -4.69
C THR A 98 -6.16 -7.79 -4.15
N THR A 99 -6.06 -9.05 -3.74
CA THR A 99 -4.78 -9.71 -3.48
C THR A 99 -4.41 -10.56 -4.68
N TYR A 100 -3.17 -10.49 -5.14
CA TYR A 100 -2.62 -11.31 -6.21
C TYR A 100 -1.47 -12.18 -5.72
N ILE A 101 -1.55 -13.48 -5.97
CA ILE A 101 -0.51 -14.45 -5.67
C ILE A 101 -0.22 -15.25 -6.93
N LYS A 102 0.94 -15.03 -7.54
CA LYS A 102 1.33 -15.73 -8.76
C LYS A 102 1.67 -17.19 -8.52
N SER A 103 2.41 -17.47 -7.46
CA SER A 103 2.83 -18.82 -7.09
C SER A 103 3.01 -19.00 -5.59
N PHE A 104 3.18 -20.25 -5.16
CA PHE A 104 3.37 -20.61 -3.76
C PHE A 104 4.66 -21.36 -3.58
N ASP A 105 5.35 -21.13 -2.45
CA ASP A 105 6.40 -22.04 -2.00
C ASP A 105 5.76 -23.26 -1.31
N ASN A 106 6.01 -24.42 -1.90
CA ASN A 106 5.43 -25.69 -1.46
C ASN A 106 6.39 -26.51 -0.60
N SER A 107 7.41 -25.93 -0.03
CA SER A 107 8.41 -26.62 0.80
C SER A 107 7.85 -27.18 2.11
N GLY A 108 6.60 -26.83 2.44
CA GLY A 108 5.86 -27.35 3.58
C GLY A 108 4.37 -27.55 3.31
N SER A 109 3.68 -28.32 4.12
CA SER A 109 2.22 -28.36 4.15
C SER A 109 1.74 -27.11 4.88
N SER A 110 1.02 -26.25 4.20
CA SER A 110 0.65 -24.98 4.78
C SER A 110 -0.73 -24.53 4.33
N GLU A 111 -1.58 -24.24 5.29
CA GLU A 111 -2.91 -23.69 5.08
C GLU A 111 -2.93 -22.22 5.47
N VAL A 112 -3.39 -21.37 4.54
CA VAL A 112 -3.69 -19.95 4.82
C VAL A 112 -5.17 -19.83 5.09
N ASN A 113 -5.52 -19.25 6.21
CA ASN A 113 -6.88 -18.89 6.53
C ASN A 113 -7.14 -17.43 6.12
N VAL A 114 -8.13 -17.23 5.26
CA VAL A 114 -8.60 -15.90 4.90
C VAL A 114 -9.78 -15.54 5.80
N ASP A 115 -9.63 -14.48 6.56
CA ASP A 115 -10.64 -14.00 7.47
C ASP A 115 -11.67 -13.10 6.76
N ARG A 116 -12.74 -12.76 7.47
CA ARG A 116 -13.81 -11.87 6.93
C ARG A 116 -13.22 -10.54 6.51
N ASN A 117 -13.69 -10.07 5.36
CA ASN A 117 -13.34 -8.75 4.82
C ASN A 117 -11.83 -8.52 4.62
N ALA A 118 -11.02 -9.59 4.50
CA ALA A 118 -9.59 -9.43 4.25
C ALA A 118 -9.34 -8.66 2.94
N PHE A 119 -10.06 -9.01 1.89
CA PHE A 119 -10.08 -8.35 0.57
C PHE A 119 -11.28 -8.86 -0.23
N ASN A 120 -11.70 -8.10 -1.26
CA ASN A 120 -12.86 -8.46 -2.08
C ASN A 120 -12.53 -9.56 -3.10
N ASN A 121 -11.30 -9.55 -3.62
CA ASN A 121 -10.86 -10.48 -4.65
C ASN A 121 -9.53 -11.12 -4.28
N LEU A 122 -9.45 -12.42 -4.52
CA LEU A 122 -8.20 -13.19 -4.49
C LEU A 122 -7.93 -13.72 -5.89
N VAL A 123 -6.87 -13.24 -6.51
CA VAL A 123 -6.42 -13.66 -7.82
C VAL A 123 -5.25 -14.61 -7.66
N LEU A 124 -5.38 -15.80 -8.19
CA LEU A 124 -4.35 -16.82 -8.16
C LEU A 124 -3.74 -16.97 -9.56
N GLY A 125 -2.44 -16.77 -9.67
CA GLY A 125 -1.67 -16.97 -10.90
C GLY A 125 -1.33 -18.43 -11.18
N THR A 126 -1.79 -19.35 -10.33
CA THR A 126 -1.62 -20.79 -10.49
C THR A 126 -2.96 -21.49 -10.39
N ASP A 127 -3.10 -22.63 -11.08
CA ASP A 127 -4.32 -23.42 -11.09
C ASP A 127 -4.64 -24.04 -9.73
N TYR A 128 -5.90 -24.33 -9.48
CA TYR A 128 -6.38 -24.88 -8.20
C TYR A 128 -7.59 -25.80 -8.38
N ASP A 129 -7.84 -26.63 -7.39
CA ASP A 129 -9.10 -27.35 -7.20
C ASP A 129 -9.88 -26.74 -6.04
N TYR A 130 -11.12 -26.34 -6.27
CA TYR A 130 -12.01 -25.90 -5.21
C TYR A 130 -12.81 -27.08 -4.64
N GLU A 131 -12.73 -27.27 -3.29
CA GLU A 131 -13.54 -28.25 -2.57
C GLU A 131 -14.67 -27.54 -1.79
N PRO A 132 -15.90 -27.54 -2.32
CA PRO A 132 -17.00 -26.76 -1.74
C PRO A 132 -17.40 -27.18 -0.33
N ARG A 133 -17.19 -28.46 0.04
CA ARG A 133 -17.55 -28.97 1.38
C ARG A 133 -16.63 -28.43 2.46
N GLU A 134 -15.39 -28.15 2.08
CA GLU A 134 -14.35 -27.66 2.99
C GLU A 134 -14.16 -26.14 2.89
N ASN A 135 -14.70 -25.50 1.85
CA ASN A 135 -14.45 -24.11 1.47
C ASN A 135 -12.94 -23.83 1.27
N LYS A 136 -12.25 -24.74 0.58
CA LYS A 136 -10.81 -24.71 0.38
C LYS A 136 -10.42 -24.75 -1.09
N TYR A 137 -9.39 -24.00 -1.41
CA TYR A 137 -8.70 -23.98 -2.71
C TYR A 137 -7.38 -24.71 -2.55
N TYR A 138 -7.25 -25.86 -3.21
CA TYR A 138 -6.04 -26.70 -3.23
C TYR A 138 -5.19 -26.29 -4.43
N ILE A 139 -4.04 -25.71 -4.18
CA ILE A 139 -3.15 -25.21 -5.21
C ILE A 139 -2.53 -26.37 -5.98
N LYS A 140 -2.44 -26.24 -7.31
CA LYS A 140 -1.84 -27.24 -8.20
C LYS A 140 -0.45 -26.81 -8.66
N ASP A 141 0.38 -27.79 -8.96
CA ASP A 141 1.63 -27.61 -9.67
C ASP A 141 1.39 -27.54 -11.20
N ALA A 142 2.44 -27.30 -11.96
CA ALA A 142 2.40 -27.23 -13.43
C ALA A 142 1.94 -28.53 -14.11
N ASN A 143 1.92 -29.66 -13.39
CA ASN A 143 1.42 -30.95 -13.87
C ASN A 143 -0.05 -31.19 -13.51
N GLY A 144 -0.72 -30.21 -12.89
CA GLY A 144 -2.11 -30.31 -12.44
C GLY A 144 -2.30 -31.11 -11.15
N LYS A 145 -1.23 -31.45 -10.44
CA LYS A 145 -1.28 -32.19 -9.18
C LYS A 145 -1.40 -31.21 -8.01
N ARG A 146 -2.28 -31.50 -7.04
CA ARG A 146 -2.37 -30.73 -5.79
C ARG A 146 -1.04 -30.70 -5.06
N THR A 147 -0.64 -29.50 -4.65
CA THR A 147 0.54 -29.27 -3.81
C THR A 147 0.16 -29.33 -2.33
N GLY A 148 1.08 -28.99 -1.43
CA GLY A 148 0.79 -28.84 0.00
C GLY A 148 0.15 -27.50 0.38
N ALA A 149 0.06 -26.54 -0.55
CA ALA A 149 -0.50 -25.23 -0.28
C ALA A 149 -2.04 -25.24 -0.39
N VAL A 150 -2.70 -24.67 0.62
CA VAL A 150 -4.16 -24.62 0.71
C VAL A 150 -4.60 -23.24 1.16
N ILE A 151 -5.64 -22.72 0.51
CA ILE A 151 -6.29 -21.47 0.94
C ILE A 151 -7.69 -21.82 1.46
N ASN A 152 -7.90 -21.52 2.72
CA ASN A 152 -9.16 -21.75 3.42
C ASN A 152 -9.95 -20.43 3.49
N VAL A 153 -11.12 -20.41 2.87
CA VAL A 153 -12.00 -19.23 2.82
C VAL A 153 -13.30 -19.43 3.61
N ALA A 154 -13.35 -20.40 4.52
CA ALA A 154 -14.57 -20.73 5.25
C ALA A 154 -15.19 -19.52 5.97
N ASN A 155 -14.37 -18.58 6.46
CA ASN A 155 -14.82 -17.39 7.17
C ASN A 155 -15.32 -16.26 6.24
N CYS A 156 -15.01 -16.32 4.94
CA CYS A 156 -15.34 -15.24 3.99
C CYS A 156 -15.93 -15.77 2.66
N LYS A 157 -16.35 -17.02 2.60
CA LYS A 157 -16.81 -17.69 1.37
C LYS A 157 -17.90 -16.94 0.60
N ASP A 158 -18.76 -16.18 1.31
CA ASP A 158 -19.88 -15.47 0.73
C ASP A 158 -19.51 -14.01 0.33
N THR A 159 -18.31 -13.56 0.66
CA THR A 159 -17.86 -12.17 0.45
C THR A 159 -16.60 -12.05 -0.41
N ILE A 160 -15.87 -13.13 -0.65
CA ILE A 160 -14.66 -13.13 -1.45
C ILE A 160 -14.89 -13.75 -2.84
N ASN A 161 -14.34 -13.12 -3.86
CA ASN A 161 -14.24 -13.70 -5.19
C ASN A 161 -12.85 -14.30 -5.37
N VAL A 162 -12.76 -15.59 -5.67
CA VAL A 162 -11.49 -16.26 -5.98
C VAL A 162 -11.50 -16.68 -7.44
N TYR A 163 -10.49 -16.28 -8.21
CA TYR A 163 -10.39 -16.64 -9.62
C TYR A 163 -8.95 -16.80 -10.08
N TYR A 164 -8.77 -17.57 -11.15
CA TYR A 164 -7.47 -17.78 -11.78
C TYR A 164 -7.21 -16.72 -12.84
N ALA A 165 -6.01 -16.11 -12.75
CA ALA A 165 -5.47 -15.26 -13.81
C ALA A 165 -3.93 -15.23 -13.67
N GLU A 166 -3.24 -15.96 -14.54
CA GLU A 166 -1.77 -16.13 -14.50
C GLU A 166 -1.04 -14.78 -14.65
N ASP A 167 -1.50 -13.95 -15.57
CA ASP A 167 -0.87 -12.67 -15.91
C ASP A 167 -1.71 -11.47 -15.40
N TYR A 168 -2.30 -11.59 -14.22
CA TYR A 168 -3.09 -10.49 -13.64
C TYR A 168 -2.25 -9.24 -13.38
N MET A 169 -1.01 -9.42 -12.92
CA MET A 169 -0.05 -8.36 -12.65
C MET A 169 1.38 -8.86 -12.89
N ASP A 170 2.17 -8.07 -13.58
CA ASP A 170 3.62 -8.24 -13.62
C ASP A 170 4.25 -7.54 -12.42
N VAL A 171 4.47 -8.31 -11.34
CA VAL A 171 5.03 -7.80 -10.09
C VAL A 171 6.45 -7.29 -10.29
N THR A 172 7.27 -7.99 -11.08
CA THR A 172 8.65 -7.60 -11.37
C THR A 172 8.68 -6.26 -12.11
N ALA A 173 7.87 -6.11 -13.17
CA ALA A 173 7.79 -4.84 -13.88
C ALA A 173 7.25 -3.70 -13.00
N ALA A 174 6.34 -3.99 -12.07
CA ALA A 174 5.85 -2.99 -11.12
C ALA A 174 6.95 -2.54 -10.14
N LEU A 175 7.78 -3.47 -9.66
CA LEU A 175 8.93 -3.15 -8.80
C LEU A 175 9.99 -2.34 -9.55
N ASP A 176 10.30 -2.70 -10.80
CA ASP A 176 11.25 -1.96 -11.64
C ASP A 176 10.75 -0.54 -11.94
N ASN A 177 9.46 -0.38 -12.23
CA ASN A 177 8.87 0.93 -12.45
C ASN A 177 8.95 1.81 -11.19
N VAL A 178 8.64 1.25 -10.03
CA VAL A 178 8.79 1.97 -8.75
C VAL A 178 10.25 2.31 -8.50
N TYR A 179 11.18 1.38 -8.75
CA TYR A 179 12.61 1.66 -8.63
C TYR A 179 13.04 2.86 -9.49
N ASP A 180 12.67 2.88 -10.76
CA ASP A 180 13.05 3.95 -11.68
C ASP A 180 12.46 5.30 -11.26
N ASN A 181 11.20 5.33 -10.83
CA ASN A 181 10.54 6.54 -10.37
C ASN A 181 11.22 7.12 -9.11
N PHE A 182 11.56 6.28 -8.15
CA PHE A 182 12.18 6.73 -6.90
C PHE A 182 13.70 6.92 -7.00
N LYS A 183 14.36 6.25 -7.94
CA LYS A 183 15.78 6.45 -8.22
C LYS A 183 16.08 7.89 -8.63
N ALA A 184 15.17 8.51 -9.37
CA ALA A 184 15.30 9.92 -9.75
C ALA A 184 15.37 10.85 -8.52
N TYR A 185 14.61 10.54 -7.46
CA TYR A 185 14.69 11.29 -6.19
C TYR A 185 15.94 10.94 -5.38
N ALA A 186 16.32 9.66 -5.33
CA ALA A 186 17.51 9.23 -4.60
C ALA A 186 18.82 9.78 -5.21
N ASP A 187 18.80 10.12 -6.50
CA ASP A 187 19.92 10.73 -7.21
C ASP A 187 19.93 12.28 -7.12
N THR A 188 18.97 12.87 -6.39
CA THR A 188 18.96 14.32 -6.15
C THR A 188 20.22 14.72 -5.38
N PRO A 189 21.10 15.57 -5.95
CA PRO A 189 22.29 16.02 -5.24
C PRO A 189 21.90 16.92 -4.05
N ASP A 190 22.75 17.01 -3.04
CA ASP A 190 22.49 17.80 -1.84
C ASP A 190 22.23 19.28 -2.14
N SER A 191 22.83 19.81 -3.21
CA SER A 191 22.61 21.19 -3.68
C SER A 191 21.19 21.44 -4.23
N GLU A 192 20.44 20.38 -4.55
CA GLU A 192 19.09 20.44 -5.12
C GLU A 192 18.03 19.85 -4.18
N ALA A 193 18.46 19.11 -3.16
CA ALA A 193 17.57 18.63 -2.10
C ALA A 193 17.05 19.81 -1.26
N ASP A 194 15.80 19.72 -0.80
CA ASP A 194 15.19 20.76 0.04
C ASP A 194 15.80 20.78 1.44
N ILE A 195 16.12 19.58 1.94
CA ILE A 195 16.70 19.40 3.27
C ILE A 195 17.78 18.33 3.16
N VAL A 196 18.93 18.58 3.77
CA VAL A 196 20.01 17.60 3.91
C VAL A 196 20.24 17.38 5.41
N ILE A 197 20.25 16.10 5.81
CA ILE A 197 20.54 15.67 7.17
C ILE A 197 21.79 14.82 7.11
N GLY A 198 22.89 15.33 7.65
CA GLY A 198 24.17 14.64 7.74
C GLY A 198 24.13 13.46 8.71
N ALA A 199 25.15 12.60 8.65
CA ALA A 199 25.25 11.41 9.49
C ALA A 199 25.27 11.69 11.01
N TYR A 200 25.69 12.88 11.40
CA TYR A 200 25.83 13.29 12.82
C TYR A 200 24.86 14.40 13.21
N ASP A 201 23.93 14.77 12.30
CA ASP A 201 22.98 15.84 12.57
C ASP A 201 21.78 15.34 13.40
N ASP A 202 21.07 16.28 14.02
CA ASP A 202 19.77 16.01 14.61
C ASP A 202 18.81 15.46 13.55
N ARG A 203 18.06 14.42 13.90
CA ARG A 203 17.05 13.82 13.02
C ARG A 203 15.77 14.64 12.99
N LYS A 204 15.87 15.89 12.52
CA LYS A 204 14.75 16.84 12.45
C LYS A 204 14.49 17.28 11.01
N ILE A 205 13.24 17.19 10.59
CA ILE A 205 12.75 17.68 9.30
C ILE A 205 11.71 18.75 9.61
N ASP A 206 12.08 20.02 9.45
CA ASP A 206 11.16 21.15 9.62
C ASP A 206 10.66 21.64 8.27
N LEU A 207 9.38 21.50 8.03
CA LEU A 207 8.72 21.82 6.76
C LEU A 207 8.10 23.23 6.73
N ALA A 208 8.36 24.06 7.75
CA ALA A 208 7.76 25.39 7.86
C ALA A 208 8.00 26.29 6.61
N SER A 209 9.20 26.20 6.04
CA SER A 209 9.58 26.97 4.83
C SER A 209 9.05 26.37 3.53
N PHE A 210 8.50 25.14 3.57
CA PHE A 210 8.07 24.39 2.39
C PHE A 210 6.55 24.17 2.31
N LYS A 211 5.75 24.93 3.05
CA LYS A 211 4.28 24.74 3.15
C LYS A 211 3.54 24.74 1.81
N ASN A 212 4.09 25.42 0.81
CA ASN A 212 3.48 25.53 -0.52
C ASN A 212 4.10 24.53 -1.53
N LYS A 213 5.07 23.71 -1.12
CA LYS A 213 5.71 22.74 -1.98
C LYS A 213 4.98 21.39 -1.82
N GLN A 214 4.54 20.81 -2.94
CA GLN A 214 3.79 19.56 -2.92
C GLN A 214 4.68 18.36 -2.57
N ILE A 215 5.91 18.31 -3.06
CA ILE A 215 6.88 17.26 -2.78
C ILE A 215 8.13 17.91 -2.17
N VAL A 216 8.50 17.52 -0.98
CA VAL A 216 9.74 17.94 -0.32
C VAL A 216 10.70 16.75 -0.34
N VAL A 217 11.89 16.97 -0.87
CA VAL A 217 12.96 15.97 -0.98
C VAL A 217 13.96 16.17 0.15
N VAL A 218 14.15 15.12 0.92
CA VAL A 218 15.08 15.11 2.06
C VAL A 218 16.18 14.11 1.79
N ASN A 219 17.41 14.55 1.73
CA ASN A 219 18.58 13.67 1.72
C ASN A 219 19.00 13.39 3.17
N MET A 220 18.88 12.15 3.60
CA MET A 220 19.22 11.74 4.97
C MET A 220 20.30 10.66 4.95
N TYR A 221 21.46 11.01 5.50
CA TYR A 221 22.60 10.12 5.58
C TYR A 221 22.53 9.22 6.81
N ALA A 222 22.86 7.95 6.60
CA ALA A 222 22.89 6.98 7.68
C ALA A 222 23.98 7.29 8.71
N ASN A 223 23.70 7.01 9.98
CA ASN A 223 24.72 6.85 11.00
C ASN A 223 25.13 5.39 11.06
N ASN A 224 26.40 5.10 10.85
CA ASN A 224 26.92 3.77 11.03
C ASN A 224 27.32 3.58 12.50
N TYR A 225 26.90 2.48 13.10
CA TYR A 225 27.28 2.10 14.45
C TYR A 225 27.58 0.60 14.51
N ILE A 226 28.35 0.23 15.51
CA ILE A 226 28.64 -1.19 15.77
C ILE A 226 27.56 -1.70 16.73
N ASP A 227 26.81 -2.70 16.30
CA ASP A 227 25.80 -3.34 17.13
C ASP A 227 26.42 -4.22 18.23
N TRP A 228 25.57 -4.81 19.07
CA TRP A 228 25.99 -5.68 20.16
C TRP A 228 26.68 -6.98 19.71
N GLN A 229 26.57 -7.34 18.43
CA GLN A 229 27.25 -8.46 17.81
C GLN A 229 28.62 -8.07 17.18
N GLY A 230 28.99 -6.81 17.26
CA GLY A 230 30.19 -6.27 16.63
C GLY A 230 30.07 -6.03 15.14
N LYS A 231 28.84 -6.02 14.59
CA LYS A 231 28.58 -5.75 13.17
C LYS A 231 28.33 -4.25 12.98
N GLU A 232 28.90 -3.69 11.93
CA GLU A 232 28.56 -2.35 11.48
C GLU A 232 27.18 -2.35 10.86
N VAL A 233 26.30 -1.49 11.36
CA VAL A 233 24.89 -1.37 10.95
C VAL A 233 24.60 0.09 10.65
N SER A 234 23.94 0.33 9.53
CA SER A 234 23.43 1.66 9.19
C SER A 234 22.13 1.96 9.94
N SER A 235 22.05 3.10 10.60
CA SER A 235 20.81 3.56 11.24
C SER A 235 20.43 4.94 10.72
N TYR A 236 19.25 5.06 10.16
CA TYR A 236 18.74 6.34 9.67
C TYR A 236 18.12 7.20 10.79
N TYR A 237 17.94 6.66 11.97
CA TYR A 237 17.44 7.39 13.15
C TYR A 237 18.52 7.83 14.11
N GLY A 238 19.74 7.25 14.02
CA GLY A 238 20.77 7.45 15.02
C GLY A 238 20.29 7.06 16.42
N GLU A 239 20.75 7.74 17.46
CA GLU A 239 20.28 7.58 18.84
C GLU A 239 18.96 8.31 19.11
N GLY A 240 18.59 9.25 18.24
CA GLY A 240 17.38 10.07 18.33
C GLY A 240 16.26 9.60 17.45
N GLN A 241 15.03 9.88 17.84
CA GLN A 241 13.86 9.62 17.04
C GLN A 241 13.72 10.69 15.94
N LEU A 242 13.48 10.28 14.68
CA LEU A 242 13.16 11.20 13.60
C LEU A 242 11.92 12.02 13.97
N ASN A 243 12.01 13.33 13.81
CA ASN A 243 10.92 14.26 14.09
C ASN A 243 10.62 15.14 12.89
N ILE A 244 9.43 14.97 12.30
CA ILE A 244 8.93 15.75 11.18
C ILE A 244 7.93 16.77 11.71
N THR A 245 8.17 18.05 11.46
CA THR A 245 7.33 19.15 11.95
C THR A 245 6.81 20.01 10.80
N ASN A 246 5.67 20.66 11.03
CA ASN A 246 5.04 21.56 10.08
C ASN A 246 4.67 20.95 8.72
N LYS A 247 4.47 19.62 8.64
CA LYS A 247 3.95 18.96 7.44
C LYS A 247 2.54 19.43 7.17
N ALA A 248 2.32 19.94 5.95
CA ALA A 248 0.97 20.29 5.47
C ALA A 248 0.21 19.03 5.01
N GLN A 249 -1.12 19.09 5.04
CA GLN A 249 -1.96 18.03 4.51
C GLN A 249 -1.74 17.86 3.01
N GLY A 250 -1.62 16.63 2.52
CA GLY A 250 -1.36 16.29 1.12
C GLY A 250 0.06 16.60 0.65
N GLN A 251 0.93 17.10 1.52
CA GLN A 251 2.33 17.35 1.22
C GLN A 251 3.14 16.05 1.30
N PHE A 252 3.82 15.69 0.23
CA PHE A 252 4.74 14.57 0.20
C PHE A 252 6.08 14.92 0.84
N VAL A 253 6.60 13.99 1.62
CA VAL A 253 7.95 14.05 2.17
C VAL A 253 8.68 12.79 1.73
N ILE A 254 9.57 12.93 0.75
CA ILE A 254 10.39 11.83 0.24
C ILE A 254 11.73 11.89 0.97
N ILE A 255 11.98 10.91 1.82
CA ILE A 255 13.19 10.80 2.64
C ILE A 255 14.11 9.80 1.96
N ASN A 256 15.11 10.28 1.22
CA ASN A 256 16.12 9.45 0.62
C ASN A 256 17.06 8.91 1.70
N LEU A 257 17.13 7.60 1.82
CA LEU A 257 18.05 6.93 2.73
C LEU A 257 19.38 6.71 2.03
N LEU A 258 20.39 7.47 2.41
CA LEU A 258 21.69 7.55 1.74
C LEU A 258 22.83 7.11 2.66
N GLY A 259 23.94 6.65 2.07
CA GLY A 259 25.22 6.47 2.74
C GLY A 259 25.24 5.30 3.73
N GLY A 260 24.65 4.19 3.42
CA GLY A 260 24.76 2.96 4.21
C GLY A 260 25.00 1.76 3.31
N ASP A 261 26.00 0.96 3.64
CA ASP A 261 26.27 -0.29 2.95
C ASP A 261 25.65 -1.44 3.73
N GLY A 262 24.54 -2.01 3.27
CA GLY A 262 23.96 -3.19 3.87
C GLY A 262 22.63 -2.95 4.58
N ASP A 263 22.50 -3.40 5.82
CA ASP A 263 21.25 -3.39 6.56
C ASP A 263 20.88 -1.99 7.08
N ALA A 264 19.59 -1.69 7.15
CA ALA A 264 19.07 -0.44 7.68
C ALA A 264 17.88 -0.69 8.63
N ASP A 265 17.70 0.20 9.60
CA ASP A 265 16.53 0.21 10.49
C ASP A 265 15.66 1.43 10.21
N ILE A 266 14.37 1.21 9.99
CA ILE A 266 13.35 2.26 9.96
C ILE A 266 12.42 2.04 11.15
N LYS A 267 12.53 2.94 12.14
CA LYS A 267 11.83 2.83 13.42
C LYS A 267 10.72 3.86 13.52
N ARG A 268 10.03 3.85 14.65
CA ARG A 268 9.06 4.85 15.04
C ARG A 268 9.61 6.26 14.89
N PHE A 269 8.80 7.16 14.36
CA PHE A 269 9.11 8.58 14.27
C PHE A 269 7.95 9.43 14.79
N SER A 270 8.15 10.73 14.94
CA SER A 270 7.07 11.66 15.24
C SER A 270 6.79 12.58 14.04
N ILE A 271 5.52 12.94 13.87
CA ILE A 271 5.09 13.86 12.85
C ILE A 271 4.04 14.83 13.39
N ASN A 272 4.31 16.13 13.27
CA ASN A 272 3.47 17.19 13.81
C ASN A 272 3.09 16.94 15.29
N GLY A 273 4.06 16.44 16.08
CA GLY A 273 3.89 16.13 17.51
C GLY A 273 3.16 14.82 17.81
N LYS A 274 2.76 14.03 16.79
CA LYS A 274 2.16 12.70 16.95
C LYS A 274 3.21 11.62 16.72
N ASN A 275 3.22 10.60 17.55
CA ASN A 275 4.06 9.43 17.37
C ASN A 275 3.42 8.45 16.38
N THR A 276 4.21 7.85 15.46
CA THR A 276 3.73 6.92 14.45
C THR A 276 3.43 5.52 14.95
N GLY A 277 3.82 5.18 16.18
CA GLY A 277 3.40 3.92 16.80
C GLY A 277 1.87 3.88 16.93
N GLY A 278 1.22 3.03 16.16
CA GLY A 278 -0.25 2.93 16.13
C GLY A 278 -0.97 4.09 15.45
N LEU A 279 -0.27 5.00 14.77
CA LEU A 279 -0.89 6.08 14.01
C LEU A 279 -1.62 5.53 12.78
N THR A 280 -2.88 5.90 12.63
CA THR A 280 -3.76 5.49 11.52
C THR A 280 -4.16 6.68 10.65
N ASP A 281 -3.25 7.62 10.48
CA ASP A 281 -3.48 8.84 9.72
C ASP A 281 -3.21 8.56 8.23
N VAL A 282 -4.26 8.61 7.43
CA VAL A 282 -4.22 8.32 5.98
C VAL A 282 -3.28 9.28 5.24
N ASP A 283 -3.29 10.56 5.59
CA ASP A 283 -2.39 11.54 4.97
C ASP A 283 -0.92 11.17 5.20
N VAL A 284 -0.58 10.77 6.42
CA VAL A 284 0.79 10.34 6.73
C VAL A 284 1.12 9.03 6.03
N SER A 285 0.20 8.07 6.05
CA SER A 285 0.36 6.77 5.40
C SER A 285 0.62 6.88 3.89
N ASP A 286 -0.01 7.85 3.22
CA ASP A 286 0.09 8.03 1.78
C ASP A 286 1.20 9.01 1.35
N THR A 287 1.69 9.87 2.24
CA THR A 287 2.57 10.98 1.82
C THR A 287 3.94 11.04 2.50
N VAL A 288 4.19 10.25 3.54
CA VAL A 288 5.54 10.10 4.10
C VAL A 288 6.19 8.86 3.49
N ILE A 289 7.30 9.06 2.77
CA ILE A 289 7.93 8.02 1.97
C ILE A 289 9.39 7.89 2.38
N PHE A 290 9.77 6.70 2.83
CA PHE A 290 11.17 6.30 3.02
C PHE A 290 11.67 5.68 1.72
N ASN A 291 12.46 6.44 0.99
CA ASN A 291 13.03 6.03 -0.28
C ASN A 291 14.38 5.32 -0.05
N ALA A 292 14.34 4.02 -0.03
CA ALA A 292 15.48 3.15 0.19
C ALA A 292 15.91 2.39 -1.07
N VAL A 293 15.71 2.95 -2.27
CA VAL A 293 16.05 2.28 -3.55
C VAL A 293 17.53 1.97 -3.71
N ASN A 294 18.40 2.68 -3.00
CA ASN A 294 19.84 2.43 -3.00
C ASN A 294 20.28 1.42 -1.93
N VAL A 295 19.37 1.01 -1.03
CA VAL A 295 19.65 -0.02 -0.03
C VAL A 295 19.46 -1.40 -0.68
N THR A 296 20.40 -2.30 -0.46
CA THR A 296 20.39 -3.66 -1.02
C THR A 296 20.44 -4.76 0.04
N GLY A 297 20.66 -4.40 1.29
CA GLY A 297 20.64 -5.29 2.44
C GLY A 297 19.25 -5.55 2.99
N ASN A 298 19.15 -5.88 4.28
CA ASN A 298 17.88 -6.03 4.96
C ASN A 298 17.44 -4.71 5.61
N ILE A 299 16.19 -4.36 5.44
CA ILE A 299 15.57 -3.21 6.11
C ILE A 299 14.61 -3.73 7.19
N ASN A 300 14.94 -3.45 8.45
CA ASN A 300 14.06 -3.75 9.56
C ASN A 300 13.06 -2.60 9.73
N ILE A 301 11.77 -2.89 9.62
CA ILE A 301 10.71 -1.93 9.88
C ILE A 301 10.16 -2.14 11.28
N GLY A 302 10.19 -1.08 12.08
CA GLY A 302 9.52 -1.02 13.36
C GLY A 302 8.11 -0.43 13.25
N GLU A 303 7.74 0.48 14.15
CA GLU A 303 6.42 1.12 14.19
C GLU A 303 6.35 2.32 13.23
N VAL A 304 6.01 2.06 11.97
CA VAL A 304 6.03 3.05 10.90
C VAL A 304 4.61 3.36 10.42
N CYS A 305 4.32 4.62 10.13
CA CYS A 305 3.18 5.05 9.33
C CYS A 305 3.70 5.76 8.08
N GLY A 306 3.49 5.17 6.89
CA GLY A 306 4.04 5.69 5.64
C GLY A 306 4.36 4.60 4.62
N ILE A 307 5.08 4.97 3.59
CA ILE A 307 5.49 4.09 2.50
C ILE A 307 6.98 3.80 2.61
N VAL A 308 7.37 2.53 2.58
CA VAL A 308 8.78 2.11 2.49
C VAL A 308 9.02 1.54 1.10
N VAL A 309 9.92 2.17 0.35
CA VAL A 309 10.26 1.82 -1.02
C VAL A 309 11.67 1.28 -1.08
N ALA A 310 11.78 -0.04 -1.24
CA ALA A 310 13.04 -0.76 -1.22
C ALA A 310 13.05 -1.93 -2.23
N PRO A 311 12.77 -1.71 -3.52
CA PRO A 311 12.51 -2.79 -4.49
C PRO A 311 13.70 -3.72 -4.74
N LYS A 312 14.90 -3.38 -4.29
CA LYS A 312 16.09 -4.21 -4.37
C LYS A 312 16.57 -4.79 -3.05
N ALA A 313 15.90 -4.44 -1.94
CA ALA A 313 16.23 -4.88 -0.60
C ALA A 313 15.19 -5.86 -0.05
N ASP A 314 15.58 -6.59 0.97
CA ASP A 314 14.68 -7.41 1.76
C ASP A 314 14.10 -6.55 2.91
N ILE A 315 12.80 -6.62 3.14
CA ILE A 315 12.15 -5.95 4.27
C ILE A 315 11.74 -6.99 5.31
N THR A 316 12.14 -6.75 6.56
CA THR A 316 11.68 -7.52 7.73
C THR A 316 10.79 -6.64 8.61
N LEU A 317 9.52 -7.02 8.73
CA LEU A 317 8.57 -6.36 9.61
C LEU A 317 8.60 -6.97 11.00
N THR A 318 9.03 -6.20 11.98
CA THR A 318 9.18 -6.65 13.39
C THR A 318 8.12 -6.06 14.33
N SER A 319 7.38 -5.05 13.88
CA SER A 319 6.30 -4.41 14.64
C SER A 319 5.20 -3.96 13.67
N THR A 320 4.48 -2.88 13.95
CA THR A 320 3.36 -2.42 13.13
C THR A 320 3.83 -1.49 12.02
N CYS A 321 3.37 -1.73 10.78
CA CYS A 321 3.50 -0.79 9.67
C CYS A 321 2.10 -0.42 9.15
N ASN A 322 1.77 0.86 9.22
CA ASN A 322 0.51 1.42 8.72
C ASN A 322 0.80 2.17 7.42
N GLY A 323 0.64 1.49 6.27
CA GLY A 323 0.95 2.07 4.97
C GLY A 323 1.31 1.05 3.91
N ARG A 324 2.46 1.23 3.25
CA ARG A 324 2.91 0.35 2.17
C ARG A 324 4.35 -0.09 2.34
N ALA A 325 4.64 -1.32 1.92
CA ALA A 325 5.98 -1.85 1.78
C ALA A 325 6.17 -2.40 0.36
N ILE A 326 7.18 -1.90 -0.35
CA ILE A 326 7.51 -2.29 -1.71
C ILE A 326 8.94 -2.76 -1.72
N SER A 327 9.18 -4.06 -1.91
CA SER A 327 10.48 -4.68 -1.70
C SER A 327 10.74 -5.87 -2.63
N LYS A 328 12.00 -6.29 -2.70
CA LYS A 328 12.36 -7.55 -3.33
C LYS A 328 11.78 -8.73 -2.55
N SER A 329 11.95 -8.74 -1.23
CA SER A 329 11.37 -9.73 -0.34
C SER A 329 10.75 -9.02 0.87
N PHE A 330 9.59 -9.50 1.31
CA PHE A 330 8.92 -9.00 2.49
C PHE A 330 8.67 -10.15 3.48
N VAL A 331 9.23 -10.03 4.67
CA VAL A 331 9.09 -11.02 5.74
C VAL A 331 8.37 -10.39 6.93
N ASN A 332 7.16 -10.85 7.21
CA ASN A 332 6.46 -10.49 8.43
C ASN A 332 6.80 -11.51 9.53
N VAL A 333 7.64 -11.11 10.48
CA VAL A 333 8.10 -12.00 11.57
C VAL A 333 7.16 -11.95 12.76
N ASN A 334 6.90 -10.75 13.29
CA ASN A 334 6.05 -10.55 14.47
C ASN A 334 5.20 -9.28 14.35
N GLY A 335 5.21 -8.65 13.18
CA GLY A 335 4.54 -7.37 12.95
C GLY A 335 3.09 -7.53 12.51
N GLN A 336 2.44 -6.39 12.37
CA GLN A 336 1.13 -6.27 11.75
C GLN A 336 1.25 -5.28 10.60
N MET A 337 0.96 -5.74 9.39
CA MET A 337 0.92 -4.89 8.20
C MET A 337 -0.50 -4.42 7.98
N HIS A 338 -0.74 -3.13 8.08
CA HIS A 338 -2.04 -2.52 7.86
C HIS A 338 -1.99 -1.63 6.62
N PHE A 339 -2.83 -1.91 5.65
CA PHE A 339 -3.00 -1.03 4.51
C PHE A 339 -4.03 0.05 4.84
N ILE A 340 -3.59 1.29 4.89
CA ILE A 340 -4.42 2.46 5.14
C ILE A 340 -4.28 3.39 3.95
N SER A 341 -5.37 3.67 3.26
CA SER A 341 -5.36 4.57 2.12
C SER A 341 -6.73 5.24 1.93
N ASP A 342 -6.73 6.45 1.41
CA ASP A 342 -7.95 7.22 1.13
C ASP A 342 -8.89 6.54 0.13
N ASN A 343 -8.37 5.74 -0.79
CA ASN A 343 -9.21 4.99 -1.73
C ASN A 343 -10.22 4.07 -1.02
N GLN A 344 -9.89 3.60 0.17
CA GLN A 344 -10.75 2.73 0.96
C GLN A 344 -11.88 3.50 1.64
N GLN A 345 -11.64 4.76 2.04
CA GLN A 345 -12.66 5.62 2.63
C GLN A 345 -13.70 6.07 1.60
N GLN A 346 -13.32 6.27 0.33
CA GLN A 346 -14.25 6.67 -0.72
C GLN A 346 -15.25 5.58 -1.09
N GLU A 347 -14.83 4.32 -1.15
CA GLU A 347 -15.76 3.21 -1.42
C GLU A 347 -16.77 3.03 -0.29
N THR A 348 -16.36 3.22 0.96
CA THR A 348 -17.25 3.17 2.11
C THR A 348 -18.28 4.31 2.06
N THR A 349 -17.84 5.54 1.75
CA THR A 349 -18.72 6.71 1.63
C THR A 349 -19.69 6.58 0.44
N GLN A 350 -19.25 6.00 -0.68
CA GLN A 350 -20.14 5.73 -1.81
C GLN A 350 -21.18 4.66 -1.49
N LYS A 351 -20.82 3.60 -0.77
CA LYS A 351 -21.79 2.60 -0.30
C LYS A 351 -22.80 3.19 0.65
N GLU A 352 -22.39 4.03 1.61
CA GLU A 352 -23.29 4.71 2.51
C GLU A 352 -24.22 5.69 1.77
N THR A 353 -23.68 6.47 0.84
CA THR A 353 -24.49 7.42 0.04
C THR A 353 -25.48 6.67 -0.87
N THR A 354 -25.09 5.53 -1.44
CA THR A 354 -25.97 4.71 -2.28
C THR A 354 -27.05 4.03 -1.43
N SER A 355 -26.73 3.56 -0.22
CA SER A 355 -27.70 2.96 0.69
C SER A 355 -28.71 3.99 1.22
N VAL A 356 -28.28 5.21 1.51
CA VAL A 356 -29.15 6.31 1.92
C VAL A 356 -30.05 6.77 0.76
N ALA A 357 -29.51 6.83 -0.48
CA ALA A 357 -30.30 7.15 -1.67
C ALA A 357 -31.36 6.08 -2.00
N GLN A 358 -31.03 4.79 -1.77
CA GLN A 358 -31.97 3.69 -1.95
C GLN A 358 -33.06 3.67 -0.86
N SER A 359 -32.71 3.96 0.39
CA SER A 359 -33.70 4.04 1.48
C SER A 359 -34.62 5.25 1.35
N SER A 360 -34.19 6.37 0.80
CA SER A 360 -35.02 7.54 0.55
C SER A 360 -35.94 7.41 -0.67
N SER A 361 -35.65 6.51 -1.62
CA SER A 361 -36.50 6.24 -2.80
C SER A 361 -37.62 5.22 -2.51
N GLU A 362 -37.49 4.39 -1.48
CA GLU A 362 -38.56 3.46 -1.06
C GLU A 362 -39.62 4.11 -0.14
N THR A 363 -39.29 5.23 0.53
CA THR A 363 -40.21 5.90 1.42
C THR A 363 -41.20 6.83 0.68
N THR A 364 -41.07 7.10 -0.60
CA THR A 364 -41.94 8.00 -1.38
C THR A 364 -42.96 7.27 -2.25
N LYS A 365 -43.11 5.95 -2.14
CA LYS A 365 -44.08 5.16 -2.94
C LYS A 365 -45.22 4.53 -2.20
N SER A 366 -45.51 4.92 -0.95
CA SER A 366 -46.62 4.35 -0.15
C SER A 366 -47.63 5.34 0.39
N GLU A 367 -47.86 6.49 -0.27
CA GLU A 367 -49.01 7.35 -0.01
C GLU A 367 -49.70 7.70 -1.31
N GLU A 368 -50.52 6.79 -1.82
CA GLU A 368 -51.69 7.05 -2.62
C GLU A 368 -52.48 5.75 -2.80
N THR A 369 -53.51 5.54 -2.04
CA THR A 369 -54.81 4.97 -2.36
C THR A 369 -55.42 4.28 -1.14
N THR A 370 -56.23 4.97 -0.39
CA THR A 370 -57.35 4.33 0.27
C THR A 370 -58.48 5.35 0.50
N THR A 371 -59.46 5.29 -0.36
CA THR A 371 -60.79 5.84 -0.06
C THR A 371 -61.82 4.77 -0.37
N ALA A 372 -62.73 4.54 0.62
CA ALA A 372 -64.06 3.93 0.56
C ALA A 372 -64.15 2.40 0.44
N GLN A 373 -64.66 1.70 1.42
CA GLN A 373 -66.10 1.55 1.62
C GLN A 373 -66.42 0.76 2.90
N GLU A 374 -67.40 1.28 3.62
CA GLU A 374 -68.20 0.67 4.68
C GLU A 374 -68.82 -0.69 4.29
N THR A 375 -68.99 -1.60 5.25
CA THR A 375 -70.24 -1.99 5.82
C THR A 375 -70.22 -3.35 6.55
N THR A 376 -70.73 -3.29 7.79
CA THR A 376 -71.60 -4.19 8.51
C THR A 376 -71.22 -5.59 8.98
N LYS A 377 -71.43 -5.69 10.33
CA LYS A 377 -72.09 -6.78 11.14
C LYS A 377 -71.33 -8.13 11.19
N SER A 378 -71.31 -8.80 12.28
CA SER A 378 -71.91 -8.92 13.58
C SER A 378 -71.38 -10.16 14.28
N ASN A 379 -71.33 -10.08 15.63
CA ASN A 379 -71.60 -11.13 16.62
C ASN A 379 -71.03 -12.56 16.46
N GLU A 380 -70.38 -13.03 17.44
CA GLU A 380 -70.75 -13.90 18.59
C GLU A 380 -69.48 -14.64 19.04
N THR A 381 -69.10 -14.47 20.30
CA THR A 381 -69.39 -15.16 21.53
C THR A 381 -68.95 -16.65 21.58
N THR A 382 -68.17 -16.94 22.58
CA THR A 382 -68.15 -18.10 23.48
C THR A 382 -66.90 -18.91 23.52
N THR A 383 -66.13 -18.78 24.58
CA THR A 383 -65.94 -19.61 25.80
C THR A 383 -65.20 -20.92 25.65
N ALA A 384 -64.15 -20.96 26.42
CA ALA A 384 -63.66 -22.03 27.31
C ALA A 384 -63.28 -23.41 26.74
N GLN A 385 -62.09 -23.81 26.90
CA GLN A 385 -61.50 -24.66 27.94
C GLN A 385 -59.99 -24.66 27.80
#